data_84ff2b35b72e18d31acc7964657daab4
#
_entry.id   84ff2b35b72e18d31acc7964657daab4
#
_cell.length_a   1.000
_cell.length_b   1.000
_cell.length_c   1.000
_cell.angle_alpha   90.00
_cell.angle_beta   90.00
_cell.angle_gamma   90.00
#
_symmetry.space_group_name_H-M   'P 1'
#
loop_
_entity.id
_entity.type
_entity.pdbx_description
1 polymer ?
#
loop_
_entity_poly.entity_id
_entity_poly.type
_entity_poly.pdbx_seq_one_letter_code
_entity_poly.pdbx_strand_id
1 'polypeptide(L)'
;MSPDRPGRNPPRTAPGPPHPAVGREAPLPEPAGGRTLVTVAFGPHHLEAIPAMVAAMRTHQTILLEEPPFPGFSDLLAGRLGIDDYLLETDTGFPRFARALCRELQHLHADGYRLLQVEPFLDGLAQIHERFADGATPAAILADEGLRDIYLAEKEATGALIAFYAASRTDDFPALIEAVRTFARRDAARIRLRDRLRARAVVDLAATGGRLYVEAGFIHFDLFRLLRSAATAGVRVEPLFLLQPEVDRLGVARRNIGPGDVLTLHYVFHDRLPAARAGLLAARSLIAVQLVAREELAPEADAPFPHCADDGLVNRLVDRLDLEQCRRLHARIRGQDRATALHLAAQPAAGGG
;
A
#
# COMPACT_ATOMS: atom_id res chain seq x y z
N MET A 1 -26.13 21.05 52.92
CA MET A 1 -25.56 19.78 53.45
C MET A 1 -26.25 18.65 52.75
N SER A 2 -25.61 18.02 51.81
CA SER A 2 -26.03 16.78 51.17
C SER A 2 -24.78 15.91 50.97
N PRO A 3 -24.83 14.62 51.32
CA PRO A 3 -23.64 13.79 51.45
C PRO A 3 -23.16 13.19 50.12
N ASP A 4 -21.85 13.01 50.09
CA ASP A 4 -21.06 12.30 49.13
C ASP A 4 -21.63 10.95 48.67
N ARG A 5 -21.56 10.69 47.37
CA ARG A 5 -21.66 9.35 46.78
C ARG A 5 -20.28 8.87 46.34
N PRO A 6 -19.80 7.71 46.78
CA PRO A 6 -18.53 7.15 46.34
C PRO A 6 -18.60 6.66 44.88
N GLY A 7 -17.58 7.00 44.13
CA GLY A 7 -17.40 6.56 42.73
C GLY A 7 -17.23 5.04 42.65
N ARG A 8 -18.00 4.42 41.77
CA ARG A 8 -17.79 3.02 41.35
C ARG A 8 -16.69 2.98 40.26
N ASN A 9 -15.58 2.34 40.57
CA ASN A 9 -14.58 1.93 39.58
C ASN A 9 -15.22 0.92 38.61
N PRO A 10 -14.92 1.02 37.27
CA PRO A 10 -15.33 0.00 36.33
C PRO A 10 -14.57 -1.32 36.59
N PRO A 11 -15.20 -2.48 36.32
CA PRO A 11 -14.59 -3.77 36.56
C PRO A 11 -13.34 -3.96 35.65
N ARG A 12 -12.23 -4.40 36.24
CA ARG A 12 -11.03 -4.84 35.56
C ARG A 12 -11.40 -6.03 34.67
N THR A 13 -11.18 -5.87 33.34
CA THR A 13 -11.23 -6.99 32.40
C THR A 13 -10.15 -8.02 32.75
N ALA A 14 -10.56 -9.26 32.88
CA ALA A 14 -9.67 -10.39 33.14
C ALA A 14 -8.67 -10.55 31.96
N PRO A 15 -7.41 -10.94 32.24
CA PRO A 15 -6.45 -11.24 31.16
C PRO A 15 -6.95 -12.44 30.36
N GLY A 16 -6.92 -12.31 29.02
CA GLY A 16 -7.24 -13.39 28.09
C GLY A 16 -6.30 -14.61 28.28
N PRO A 17 -6.70 -15.80 27.80
CA PRO A 17 -5.90 -17.00 27.95
C PRO A 17 -4.52 -16.82 27.29
N PRO A 18 -3.44 -17.38 27.90
CA PRO A 18 -2.09 -17.29 27.34
C PRO A 18 -2.04 -18.01 25.98
N HIS A 19 -1.51 -17.33 24.99
CA HIS A 19 -1.18 -17.97 23.71
C HIS A 19 -0.23 -19.14 23.94
N PRO A 20 -0.39 -20.29 23.22
CA PRO A 20 0.54 -21.39 23.31
C PRO A 20 1.94 -20.87 22.93
N ALA A 21 2.92 -21.16 23.78
CA ALA A 21 4.31 -20.84 23.52
C ALA A 21 4.74 -21.55 22.21
N VAL A 22 4.91 -20.75 21.15
CA VAL A 22 5.55 -21.23 19.92
C VAL A 22 7.00 -21.50 20.27
N GLY A 23 7.40 -22.77 20.17
CA GLY A 23 8.77 -23.19 20.42
C GLY A 23 9.74 -22.34 19.58
N ARG A 24 10.87 -21.93 20.17
CA ARG A 24 11.96 -21.26 19.46
C ARG A 24 12.38 -22.13 18.28
N GLU A 25 11.95 -21.77 17.07
CA GLU A 25 12.53 -22.33 15.87
C GLU A 25 13.99 -21.87 15.78
N ALA A 26 14.89 -22.82 15.53
CA ALA A 26 16.30 -22.53 15.33
C ALA A 26 16.48 -21.56 14.16
N PRO A 27 17.51 -20.70 14.18
CA PRO A 27 17.79 -19.78 13.06
C PRO A 27 17.82 -20.57 11.75
N LEU A 28 17.13 -20.04 10.73
CA LEU A 28 17.02 -20.71 9.42
C LEU A 28 18.42 -21.03 8.90
N PRO A 29 18.64 -22.26 8.39
CA PRO A 29 19.94 -22.61 7.80
C PRO A 29 20.26 -21.66 6.65
N GLU A 30 21.54 -21.27 6.53
CA GLU A 30 22.00 -20.51 5.37
C GLU A 30 21.61 -21.24 4.08
N PRO A 31 21.23 -20.51 3.01
CA PRO A 31 20.87 -21.15 1.75
C PRO A 31 22.04 -22.00 1.26
N ALA A 32 21.76 -23.26 0.97
CA ALA A 32 22.77 -24.19 0.48
C ALA A 32 23.47 -23.62 -0.75
N GLY A 33 24.78 -23.37 -0.64
CA GLY A 33 25.62 -22.87 -1.73
C GLY A 33 25.83 -21.36 -1.79
N GLY A 34 25.63 -20.58 -0.70
CA GLY A 34 25.96 -19.14 -0.66
C GLY A 34 25.16 -18.26 -1.63
N ARG A 35 24.00 -18.70 -2.08
CA ARG A 35 23.11 -17.94 -2.98
C ARG A 35 22.20 -17.01 -2.21
N THR A 36 22.14 -15.75 -2.61
CA THR A 36 21.20 -14.77 -2.08
C THR A 36 19.80 -14.99 -2.67
N LEU A 37 18.78 -15.00 -1.82
CA LEU A 37 17.38 -14.98 -2.24
C LEU A 37 16.74 -13.65 -1.84
N VAL A 38 16.17 -12.94 -2.81
CA VAL A 38 15.36 -11.73 -2.61
C VAL A 38 13.92 -12.06 -2.98
N THR A 39 13.03 -12.07 -2.00
CA THR A 39 11.59 -12.28 -2.21
C THR A 39 10.88 -10.94 -2.13
N VAL A 40 10.34 -10.46 -3.25
CA VAL A 40 9.48 -9.27 -3.28
C VAL A 40 8.06 -9.70 -2.98
N ALA A 41 7.58 -9.37 -1.79
CA ALA A 41 6.28 -9.78 -1.28
C ALA A 41 5.25 -8.68 -1.52
N PHE A 42 4.35 -8.93 -2.46
CA PHE A 42 3.27 -8.02 -2.83
C PHE A 42 2.03 -8.28 -1.97
N GLY A 43 1.55 -7.24 -1.29
CA GLY A 43 0.36 -7.31 -0.47
C GLY A 43 -0.25 -5.96 -0.16
N PRO A 44 -1.53 -5.93 0.24
CA PRO A 44 -2.17 -4.72 0.73
C PRO A 44 -1.82 -4.48 2.20
N HIS A 45 -1.89 -3.23 2.63
CA HIS A 45 -1.79 -2.86 4.05
C HIS A 45 -3.13 -3.06 4.77
N HIS A 46 -3.60 -4.30 4.81
CA HIS A 46 -4.85 -4.70 5.46
C HIS A 46 -4.60 -5.77 6.52
N LEU A 47 -5.41 -5.75 7.60
CA LEU A 47 -5.30 -6.71 8.71
C LEU A 47 -5.28 -8.18 8.25
N GLU A 48 -6.06 -8.51 7.24
CA GLU A 48 -6.17 -9.86 6.68
C GLU A 48 -4.89 -10.37 6.01
N ALA A 49 -3.97 -9.46 5.62
CA ALA A 49 -2.70 -9.82 5.01
C ALA A 49 -1.63 -10.19 6.04
N ILE A 50 -1.74 -9.75 7.30
CA ILE A 50 -0.73 -9.92 8.34
C ILE A 50 -0.32 -11.38 8.56
N PRO A 51 -1.23 -12.35 8.67
CA PRO A 51 -0.82 -13.75 8.86
C PRO A 51 0.06 -14.28 7.73
N ALA A 52 -0.29 -14.01 6.48
CA ALA A 52 0.50 -14.41 5.32
C ALA A 52 1.83 -13.65 5.23
N MET A 53 1.82 -12.36 5.57
CA MET A 53 3.00 -11.50 5.62
C MET A 53 4.01 -12.02 6.66
N VAL A 54 3.58 -12.27 7.89
CA VAL A 54 4.43 -12.77 8.98
C VAL A 54 4.95 -14.17 8.67
N ALA A 55 4.11 -15.06 8.14
CA ALA A 55 4.54 -16.40 7.72
C ALA A 55 5.64 -16.32 6.66
N ALA A 56 5.54 -15.41 5.70
CA ALA A 56 6.57 -15.17 4.71
C ALA A 56 7.83 -14.55 5.33
N MET A 57 7.71 -13.54 6.18
CA MET A 57 8.82 -12.89 6.89
C MET A 57 9.66 -13.93 7.66
N ARG A 58 9.02 -14.88 8.36
CA ARG A 58 9.70 -15.94 9.14
C ARG A 58 10.55 -16.87 8.29
N THR A 59 10.39 -16.90 6.98
CA THR A 59 11.25 -17.69 6.08
C THR A 59 12.50 -16.94 5.59
N HIS A 60 12.78 -15.73 6.10
CA HIS A 60 13.87 -14.87 5.69
C HIS A 60 14.66 -14.39 6.90
N GLN A 61 15.95 -14.06 6.71
CA GLN A 61 16.81 -13.53 7.79
C GLN A 61 16.72 -12.01 7.94
N THR A 62 16.53 -11.33 6.82
CA THR A 62 16.44 -9.87 6.76
C THR A 62 15.10 -9.46 6.14
N ILE A 63 14.40 -8.57 6.81
CA ILE A 63 13.09 -8.06 6.43
C ILE A 63 13.25 -6.57 6.12
N LEU A 64 12.91 -6.17 4.89
CA LEU A 64 12.96 -4.80 4.40
C LEU A 64 11.54 -4.28 4.25
N LEU A 65 11.17 -3.34 5.13
CA LEU A 65 9.85 -2.73 5.17
C LEU A 65 9.72 -1.59 4.14
N GLU A 66 8.52 -1.35 3.64
CA GLU A 66 8.20 -0.24 2.72
C GLU A 66 7.94 1.06 3.49
N GLU A 67 8.85 1.42 4.39
CA GLU A 67 8.77 2.61 5.23
C GLU A 67 10.08 3.39 5.18
N PRO A 68 10.05 4.73 5.29
CA PRO A 68 11.26 5.52 5.45
C PRO A 68 11.89 5.24 6.82
N PRO A 69 13.22 5.37 6.94
CA PRO A 69 13.90 5.27 8.23
C PRO A 69 13.32 6.27 9.25
N PHE A 70 12.89 5.74 10.39
CA PHE A 70 12.35 6.55 11.47
C PHE A 70 13.18 6.39 12.75
N PRO A 71 13.60 7.48 13.43
CA PRO A 71 14.51 7.41 14.57
C PRO A 71 14.00 6.53 15.72
N GLY A 72 12.69 6.51 15.97
CA GLY A 72 12.07 5.70 17.03
C GLY A 72 11.91 4.22 16.71
N PHE A 73 12.24 3.76 15.49
CA PHE A 73 11.97 2.37 15.08
C PHE A 73 12.71 1.33 15.92
N SER A 74 13.99 1.57 16.24
CA SER A 74 14.75 0.66 17.10
C SER A 74 14.20 0.58 18.53
N ASP A 75 13.64 1.68 19.04
CA ASP A 75 13.04 1.73 20.37
C ASP A 75 11.65 1.06 20.37
N LEU A 76 10.88 1.22 19.30
CA LEU A 76 9.66 0.45 19.06
C LEU A 76 9.95 -1.05 19.08
N LEU A 77 10.91 -1.51 18.27
CA LEU A 77 11.25 -2.94 18.18
C LEU A 77 11.71 -3.52 19.51
N ALA A 78 12.46 -2.77 20.30
CA ALA A 78 12.92 -3.17 21.63
C ALA A 78 11.85 -3.01 22.73
N GLY A 79 10.66 -2.53 22.40
CA GLY A 79 9.57 -2.26 23.36
C GLY A 79 9.84 -1.08 24.31
N ARG A 80 10.82 -0.23 24.01
CA ARG A 80 11.11 0.99 24.78
C ARG A 80 10.19 2.15 24.43
N LEU A 81 9.76 2.22 23.17
CA LEU A 81 8.73 3.14 22.68
C LEU A 81 7.41 2.37 22.54
N GLY A 82 6.32 2.91 23.09
CA GLY A 82 4.98 2.34 22.95
C GLY A 82 4.52 2.37 21.48
N ILE A 83 3.76 1.35 21.06
CA ILE A 83 3.24 1.29 19.68
C ILE A 83 2.36 2.51 19.38
N ASP A 84 1.50 2.90 20.33
CA ASP A 84 0.60 4.04 20.12
C ASP A 84 1.37 5.35 20.02
N ASP A 85 2.43 5.53 20.83
CA ASP A 85 3.30 6.71 20.76
C ASP A 85 4.07 6.75 19.43
N TYR A 86 4.59 5.61 18.96
CA TYR A 86 5.23 5.49 17.66
C TYR A 86 4.29 5.86 16.51
N LEU A 87 3.04 5.36 16.55
CA LEU A 87 2.05 5.60 15.50
C LEU A 87 1.51 7.04 15.49
N LEU A 88 1.62 7.80 16.59
CA LEU A 88 1.28 9.23 16.61
C LEU A 88 2.24 10.08 15.75
N GLU A 89 3.48 9.63 15.60
CA GLU A 89 4.50 10.33 14.82
C GLU A 89 4.59 9.83 13.38
N THR A 90 3.89 8.74 13.06
CA THR A 90 3.85 8.16 11.72
C THR A 90 2.47 8.37 11.10
N ASP A 91 2.43 8.94 9.89
CA ASP A 91 1.17 9.09 9.15
C ASP A 91 0.77 7.73 8.55
N THR A 92 -0.12 7.01 9.24
CA THR A 92 -0.59 5.70 8.79
C THR A 92 -2.04 5.80 8.33
N GLY A 93 -2.28 5.57 7.03
CA GLY A 93 -3.63 5.49 6.47
C GLY A 93 -4.46 4.32 7.04
N PHE A 94 -3.81 3.32 7.66
CA PHE A 94 -4.40 2.09 8.20
C PHE A 94 -3.92 1.83 9.63
N PRO A 95 -4.43 2.54 10.65
CA PRO A 95 -3.90 2.51 12.02
C PRO A 95 -4.06 1.14 12.71
N ARG A 96 -5.11 0.37 12.40
CA ARG A 96 -5.29 -0.96 12.98
C ARG A 96 -4.30 -1.97 12.40
N PHE A 97 -4.08 -1.92 11.08
CA PHE A 97 -3.05 -2.71 10.41
C PHE A 97 -1.66 -2.36 10.96
N ALA A 98 -1.31 -1.08 10.99
CA ALA A 98 -0.02 -0.62 11.50
C ALA A 98 0.24 -1.07 12.94
N ARG A 99 -0.75 -0.92 13.82
CA ARG A 99 -0.65 -1.41 15.22
C ARG A 99 -0.44 -2.91 15.30
N ALA A 100 -1.17 -3.69 14.50
CA ALA A 100 -1.04 -5.14 14.49
C ALA A 100 0.31 -5.57 13.90
N LEU A 101 0.77 -4.93 12.83
CA LEU A 101 2.08 -5.18 12.23
C LEU A 101 3.21 -4.84 13.23
N CYS A 102 3.16 -3.69 13.92
CA CYS A 102 4.17 -3.32 14.91
C CYS A 102 4.34 -4.39 16.00
N ARG A 103 3.25 -5.01 16.49
CA ARG A 103 3.33 -6.13 17.44
C ARG A 103 4.09 -7.32 16.86
N GLU A 104 3.79 -7.69 15.63
CA GLU A 104 4.48 -8.80 14.97
C GLU A 104 5.97 -8.47 14.70
N LEU A 105 6.29 -7.23 14.35
CA LEU A 105 7.67 -6.78 14.18
C LEU A 105 8.45 -6.84 15.50
N GLN A 106 7.83 -6.49 16.64
CA GLN A 106 8.45 -6.68 17.97
C GLN A 106 8.74 -8.16 18.25
N HIS A 107 7.81 -9.07 17.95
CA HIS A 107 8.02 -10.51 18.09
C HIS A 107 9.15 -11.01 17.18
N LEU A 108 9.14 -10.62 15.91
CA LEU A 108 10.22 -10.98 14.97
C LEU A 108 11.58 -10.46 15.44
N HIS A 109 11.64 -9.22 15.95
CA HIS A 109 12.86 -8.66 16.53
C HIS A 109 13.36 -9.46 17.72
N ALA A 110 12.47 -9.82 18.65
CA ALA A 110 12.78 -10.65 19.81
C ALA A 110 13.26 -12.06 19.42
N ASP A 111 12.75 -12.61 18.30
CA ASP A 111 13.15 -13.87 17.72
C ASP A 111 14.50 -13.77 16.94
N GLY A 112 15.10 -12.56 16.84
CA GLY A 112 16.42 -12.34 16.24
C GLY A 112 16.42 -12.02 14.75
N TYR A 113 15.28 -11.74 14.13
CA TYR A 113 15.21 -11.30 12.74
C TYR A 113 15.77 -9.88 12.58
N ARG A 114 16.47 -9.63 11.45
CA ARG A 114 16.94 -8.29 11.10
C ARG A 114 15.85 -7.52 10.37
N LEU A 115 15.38 -6.43 10.98
CA LEU A 115 14.32 -5.57 10.47
C LEU A 115 14.89 -4.22 10.05
N LEU A 116 14.64 -3.79 8.83
CA LEU A 116 15.12 -2.52 8.27
C LEU A 116 13.97 -1.79 7.55
N GLN A 117 13.89 -0.50 7.74
CA GLN A 117 13.03 0.39 6.96
C GLN A 117 13.83 0.86 5.72
N VAL A 118 13.29 0.61 4.51
CA VAL A 118 14.00 0.88 3.26
C VAL A 118 13.05 1.50 2.24
N GLU A 119 12.87 2.81 2.31
CA GLU A 119 12.09 3.61 1.36
C GLU A 119 12.77 4.97 1.10
N PRO A 120 13.83 5.00 0.28
CA PRO A 120 14.65 6.21 0.09
C PRO A 120 13.90 7.40 -0.51
N PHE A 121 12.82 7.16 -1.28
CA PHE A 121 12.02 8.26 -1.82
C PHE A 121 11.27 8.99 -0.71
N LEU A 122 10.61 8.27 0.19
CA LEU A 122 9.89 8.87 1.31
C LEU A 122 10.84 9.50 2.34
N ASP A 123 12.03 8.91 2.55
CA ASP A 123 13.07 9.51 3.37
C ASP A 123 13.52 10.86 2.80
N GLY A 124 13.79 10.93 1.48
CA GLY A 124 14.12 12.19 0.82
C GLY A 124 12.96 13.20 0.85
N LEU A 125 11.72 12.73 0.79
CA LEU A 125 10.55 13.60 0.91
C LEU A 125 10.42 14.18 2.33
N ALA A 126 10.67 13.38 3.37
CA ALA A 126 10.74 13.86 4.75
C ALA A 126 11.80 14.94 4.93
N GLN A 127 13.00 14.72 4.39
CA GLN A 127 14.09 15.71 4.40
C GLN A 127 13.70 17.01 3.69
N ILE A 128 12.94 16.94 2.58
CA ILE A 128 12.42 18.12 1.87
C ILE A 128 11.46 18.88 2.78
N HIS A 129 10.55 18.19 3.46
CA HIS A 129 9.60 18.82 4.38
C HIS A 129 10.30 19.48 5.57
N GLU A 130 11.28 18.83 6.17
CA GLU A 130 12.09 19.41 7.25
C GLU A 130 12.80 20.68 6.79
N ARG A 131 13.46 20.65 5.63
CA ARG A 131 14.12 21.83 5.07
C ARG A 131 13.15 22.98 4.80
N PHE A 132 11.94 22.70 4.33
CA PHE A 132 10.91 23.75 4.18
C PHE A 132 10.45 24.30 5.53
N ALA A 133 10.30 23.48 6.55
CA ALA A 133 10.00 23.92 7.90
C ALA A 133 11.11 24.81 8.46
N ASP A 134 12.37 24.55 8.12
CA ASP A 134 13.54 25.37 8.45
C ASP A 134 13.71 26.61 7.55
N GLY A 135 12.76 26.87 6.64
CA GLY A 135 12.74 28.07 5.81
C GLY A 135 13.50 27.97 4.48
N ALA A 136 13.89 26.77 4.04
CA ALA A 136 14.49 26.60 2.72
C ALA A 136 13.52 26.98 1.59
N THR A 137 14.06 27.50 0.50
CA THR A 137 13.29 27.85 -0.68
C THR A 137 13.21 26.67 -1.67
N PRO A 138 12.20 26.63 -2.57
CA PRO A 138 12.17 25.66 -3.65
C PRO A 138 13.44 25.67 -4.51
N ALA A 139 14.09 26.82 -4.70
CA ALA A 139 15.33 26.93 -5.44
C ALA A 139 16.49 26.21 -4.74
N ALA A 140 16.56 26.26 -3.40
CA ALA A 140 17.55 25.54 -2.62
C ALA A 140 17.39 24.02 -2.72
N ILE A 141 16.13 23.52 -2.70
CA ILE A 141 15.84 22.09 -2.92
C ILE A 141 16.23 21.66 -4.35
N LEU A 142 15.91 22.48 -5.35
CA LEU A 142 16.26 22.20 -6.74
C LEU A 142 17.77 22.22 -7.02
N ALA A 143 18.54 22.89 -6.21
CA ALA A 143 20.02 22.90 -6.30
C ALA A 143 20.66 21.64 -5.70
N ASP A 144 19.94 20.91 -4.85
CA ASP A 144 20.39 19.65 -4.26
C ASP A 144 20.14 18.48 -5.22
N GLU A 145 21.19 17.84 -5.73
CA GLU A 145 21.10 16.75 -6.69
C GLU A 145 20.40 15.51 -6.11
N GLY A 146 20.51 15.26 -4.81
CA GLY A 146 19.89 14.12 -4.13
C GLY A 146 18.38 14.28 -3.97
N LEU A 147 17.88 15.52 -3.82
CA LEU A 147 16.48 15.82 -3.51
C LEU A 147 15.68 16.35 -4.71
N ARG A 148 16.38 16.88 -5.73
CA ARG A 148 15.73 17.52 -6.90
C ARG A 148 14.68 16.64 -7.56
N ASP A 149 15.05 15.41 -7.92
CA ASP A 149 14.18 14.51 -8.67
C ASP A 149 12.98 14.07 -7.83
N ILE A 150 13.18 13.86 -6.52
CA ILE A 150 12.12 13.53 -5.56
C ILE A 150 11.13 14.70 -5.47
N TYR A 151 11.65 15.92 -5.27
CA TYR A 151 10.82 17.12 -5.21
C TYR A 151 10.00 17.35 -6.48
N LEU A 152 10.59 17.20 -7.66
CA LEU A 152 9.90 17.40 -8.93
C LEU A 152 8.83 16.34 -9.16
N ALA A 153 9.14 15.07 -8.92
CA ALA A 153 8.19 13.98 -9.09
C ALA A 153 7.00 14.13 -8.15
N GLU A 154 7.23 14.45 -6.87
CA GLU A 154 6.17 14.66 -5.89
C GLU A 154 5.33 15.88 -6.24
N LYS A 155 5.94 17.01 -6.58
CA LYS A 155 5.25 18.24 -6.97
C LYS A 155 4.34 18.03 -8.18
N GLU A 156 4.80 17.28 -9.20
CA GLU A 156 4.02 17.01 -10.39
C GLU A 156 2.84 16.07 -10.12
N ALA A 157 3.05 15.01 -9.33
CA ALA A 157 2.00 14.07 -8.98
C ALA A 157 0.95 14.73 -8.07
N THR A 158 1.38 15.45 -7.04
CA THR A 158 0.49 16.19 -6.14
C THR A 158 -0.26 17.31 -6.87
N GLY A 159 0.38 18.04 -7.77
CA GLY A 159 -0.27 19.05 -8.62
C GLY A 159 -1.38 18.44 -9.49
N ALA A 160 -1.13 17.26 -10.09
CA ALA A 160 -2.14 16.56 -10.86
C ALA A 160 -3.29 16.01 -10.00
N LEU A 161 -3.00 15.59 -8.77
CA LEU A 161 -4.04 15.16 -7.80
C LEU A 161 -4.94 16.33 -7.40
N ILE A 162 -4.37 17.50 -7.14
CA ILE A 162 -5.12 18.72 -6.84
C ILE A 162 -6.02 19.10 -8.03
N ALA A 163 -5.50 19.04 -9.25
CA ALA A 163 -6.27 19.28 -10.47
C ALA A 163 -7.43 18.28 -10.63
N PHE A 164 -7.22 17.01 -10.30
CA PHE A 164 -8.28 16.00 -10.26
C PHE A 164 -9.37 16.36 -9.23
N TYR A 165 -9.01 16.79 -8.01
CA TYR A 165 -10.00 17.23 -7.02
C TYR A 165 -10.78 18.49 -7.48
N ALA A 166 -10.13 19.40 -8.18
CA ALA A 166 -10.81 20.54 -8.77
C ALA A 166 -11.82 20.12 -9.86
N ALA A 167 -11.41 19.22 -10.76
CA ALA A 167 -12.28 18.68 -11.82
C ALA A 167 -13.47 17.88 -11.23
N SER A 168 -13.28 17.17 -10.13
CA SER A 168 -14.33 16.36 -9.48
C SER A 168 -15.49 17.20 -8.90
N ARG A 169 -15.32 18.51 -8.78
CA ARG A 169 -16.37 19.45 -8.36
C ARG A 169 -17.28 19.87 -9.49
N THR A 170 -16.90 19.61 -10.73
CA THR A 170 -17.70 19.95 -11.93
C THR A 170 -18.51 18.76 -12.42
N ASP A 171 -19.47 19.01 -13.33
CA ASP A 171 -20.26 17.95 -14.00
C ASP A 171 -19.63 17.54 -15.34
N ASP A 172 -18.43 18.04 -15.66
CA ASP A 172 -17.72 17.71 -16.89
C ASP A 172 -17.00 16.36 -16.77
N PHE A 173 -17.72 15.28 -17.09
CA PHE A 173 -17.17 13.92 -17.03
C PHE A 173 -15.97 13.69 -17.96
N PRO A 174 -15.93 14.22 -19.22
CA PRO A 174 -14.72 14.17 -20.05
C PRO A 174 -13.51 14.84 -19.40
N ALA A 175 -13.66 16.04 -18.84
CA ALA A 175 -12.57 16.73 -18.14
C ALA A 175 -12.10 15.93 -16.91
N LEU A 176 -13.01 15.31 -16.18
CA LEU A 176 -12.68 14.46 -15.04
C LEU A 176 -11.88 13.22 -15.45
N ILE A 177 -12.24 12.56 -16.57
CA ILE A 177 -11.47 11.44 -17.13
C ILE A 177 -10.05 11.88 -17.49
N GLU A 178 -9.87 13.04 -18.13
CA GLU A 178 -8.54 13.53 -18.49
C GLU A 178 -7.71 13.91 -17.27
N ALA A 179 -8.33 14.43 -16.22
CA ALA A 179 -7.67 14.69 -14.94
C ALA A 179 -7.16 13.39 -14.28
N VAL A 180 -7.97 12.32 -14.25
CA VAL A 180 -7.55 10.98 -13.78
C VAL A 180 -6.38 10.45 -14.60
N ARG A 181 -6.45 10.54 -15.93
CA ARG A 181 -5.37 10.08 -16.83
C ARG A 181 -4.08 10.86 -16.61
N THR A 182 -4.19 12.16 -16.39
CA THR A 182 -3.04 13.03 -16.12
C THR A 182 -2.42 12.67 -14.78
N PHE A 183 -3.22 12.51 -13.73
CA PHE A 183 -2.75 12.03 -12.44
C PHE A 183 -2.03 10.69 -12.58
N ALA A 184 -2.65 9.69 -13.21
CA ALA A 184 -2.05 8.37 -13.37
C ALA A 184 -0.68 8.40 -14.11
N ARG A 185 -0.49 9.30 -15.09
CA ARG A 185 0.80 9.47 -15.76
C ARG A 185 1.87 10.08 -14.85
N ARG A 186 1.51 11.12 -14.07
CA ARG A 186 2.43 11.77 -13.15
C ARG A 186 2.79 10.85 -11.98
N ASP A 187 1.81 10.15 -11.47
CA ASP A 187 2.00 9.14 -10.43
C ASP A 187 2.88 7.98 -10.90
N ALA A 188 2.69 7.48 -12.12
CA ALA A 188 3.56 6.47 -12.72
C ALA A 188 5.02 6.93 -12.82
N ALA A 189 5.29 8.20 -13.11
CA ALA A 189 6.64 8.76 -13.11
C ALA A 189 7.24 8.77 -11.69
N ARG A 190 6.45 9.15 -10.68
CA ARG A 190 6.82 9.11 -9.26
C ARG A 190 7.12 7.68 -8.82
N ILE A 191 6.25 6.72 -9.11
CA ILE A 191 6.44 5.30 -8.78
C ILE A 191 7.71 4.75 -9.42
N ARG A 192 7.98 5.02 -10.69
CA ARG A 192 9.24 4.61 -11.33
C ARG A 192 10.49 5.15 -10.63
N LEU A 193 10.43 6.38 -10.12
CA LEU A 193 11.54 6.95 -9.35
C LEU A 193 11.69 6.24 -7.99
N ARG A 194 10.58 6.05 -7.25
CA ARG A 194 10.57 5.31 -5.99
C ARG A 194 11.18 3.93 -6.16
N ASP A 195 10.69 3.16 -7.13
CA ASP A 195 11.15 1.80 -7.39
C ASP A 195 12.64 1.75 -7.76
N ARG A 196 13.14 2.74 -8.54
CA ARG A 196 14.57 2.83 -8.87
C ARG A 196 15.45 3.10 -7.64
N LEU A 197 15.05 4.04 -6.79
CA LEU A 197 15.80 4.37 -5.57
C LEU A 197 15.80 3.17 -4.63
N ARG A 198 14.65 2.56 -4.42
CA ARG A 198 14.48 1.40 -3.55
C ARG A 198 15.23 0.18 -4.08
N ALA A 199 15.18 -0.08 -5.40
CA ALA A 199 15.91 -1.19 -6.01
C ALA A 199 17.42 -1.08 -5.77
N ARG A 200 18.01 0.12 -5.87
CA ARG A 200 19.43 0.35 -5.57
C ARG A 200 19.77 -0.01 -4.12
N ALA A 201 19.00 0.50 -3.17
CA ALA A 201 19.19 0.21 -1.76
C ALA A 201 19.06 -1.30 -1.44
N VAL A 202 18.07 -1.98 -2.06
CA VAL A 202 17.89 -3.43 -1.89
C VAL A 202 19.05 -4.22 -2.50
N VAL A 203 19.57 -3.82 -3.67
CA VAL A 203 20.74 -4.47 -4.32
C VAL A 203 21.97 -4.38 -3.42
N ASP A 204 22.22 -3.21 -2.83
CA ASP A 204 23.36 -3.02 -1.90
C ASP A 204 23.24 -3.93 -0.66
N LEU A 205 22.01 -4.06 -0.11
CA LEU A 205 21.76 -4.98 1.00
C LEU A 205 21.85 -6.46 0.58
N ALA A 206 21.41 -6.81 -0.63
CA ALA A 206 21.50 -8.17 -1.14
C ALA A 206 22.94 -8.65 -1.35
N ALA A 207 23.89 -7.73 -1.52
CA ALA A 207 25.32 -8.05 -1.62
C ALA A 207 25.89 -8.67 -0.32
N THR A 208 25.21 -8.48 0.82
CA THR A 208 25.61 -9.11 2.09
C THR A 208 25.23 -10.60 2.19
N GLY A 209 24.45 -11.11 1.25
CA GLY A 209 24.02 -12.50 1.20
C GLY A 209 22.77 -12.81 2.03
N GLY A 210 22.33 -14.08 1.97
CA GLY A 210 21.21 -14.56 2.77
C GLY A 210 19.83 -14.47 2.07
N ARG A 211 18.78 -14.56 2.88
CA ARG A 211 17.38 -14.50 2.41
C ARG A 211 16.77 -13.16 2.85
N LEU A 212 16.39 -12.34 1.86
CA LEU A 212 15.81 -11.02 2.07
C LEU A 212 14.32 -11.06 1.71
N TYR A 213 13.46 -10.68 2.64
CA TYR A 213 12.07 -10.34 2.39
C TYR A 213 11.99 -8.84 2.08
N VAL A 214 11.35 -8.48 0.99
CA VAL A 214 11.14 -7.09 0.58
C VAL A 214 9.63 -6.87 0.50
N GLU A 215 9.08 -6.12 1.46
CA GLU A 215 7.68 -5.71 1.43
C GLU A 215 7.42 -4.79 0.23
N ALA A 216 6.30 -4.96 -0.46
CA ALA A 216 5.90 -4.09 -1.56
C ALA A 216 4.38 -4.05 -1.74
N GLY A 217 3.82 -2.86 -1.90
CA GLY A 217 2.45 -2.70 -2.38
C GLY A 217 2.31 -3.13 -3.85
N PHE A 218 1.07 -3.44 -4.30
CA PHE A 218 0.81 -3.92 -5.66
C PHE A 218 1.20 -2.94 -6.77
N ILE A 219 1.40 -1.66 -6.46
CA ILE A 219 1.81 -0.66 -7.45
C ILE A 219 3.31 -0.76 -7.81
N HIS A 220 4.12 -1.47 -7.01
CA HIS A 220 5.59 -1.54 -7.11
C HIS A 220 6.11 -2.72 -7.94
N PHE A 221 5.39 -3.15 -8.99
CA PHE A 221 5.87 -4.22 -9.89
C PHE A 221 7.19 -3.87 -10.62
N ASP A 222 7.47 -2.58 -10.82
CA ASP A 222 8.73 -2.17 -11.44
C ASP A 222 9.94 -2.43 -10.54
N LEU A 223 9.77 -2.35 -9.22
CA LEU A 223 10.78 -2.77 -8.24
C LEU A 223 11.25 -4.21 -8.50
N PHE A 224 10.30 -5.15 -8.63
CA PHE A 224 10.65 -6.53 -8.93
C PHE A 224 11.40 -6.68 -10.26
N ARG A 225 10.95 -6.00 -11.31
CA ARG A 225 11.62 -6.01 -12.62
C ARG A 225 13.03 -5.47 -12.54
N LEU A 226 13.24 -4.35 -11.82
CA LEU A 226 14.55 -3.73 -11.61
C LEU A 226 15.49 -4.63 -10.82
N LEU A 227 15.03 -5.21 -9.71
CA LEU A 227 15.81 -6.15 -8.90
C LEU A 227 16.20 -7.39 -9.70
N ARG A 228 15.26 -7.96 -10.46
CA ARG A 228 15.54 -9.10 -11.33
C ARG A 228 16.56 -8.77 -12.43
N SER A 229 16.50 -7.57 -12.99
CA SER A 229 17.45 -7.11 -14.02
C SER A 229 18.84 -6.81 -13.46
N ALA A 230 18.93 -6.38 -12.20
CA ALA A 230 20.19 -6.09 -11.51
C ALA A 230 20.82 -7.33 -10.85
N ALA A 231 20.09 -8.46 -10.80
CA ALA A 231 20.56 -9.66 -10.15
C ALA A 231 21.84 -10.20 -10.82
N THR A 232 22.89 -10.37 -10.04
CA THR A 232 24.16 -10.98 -10.47
C THR A 232 24.17 -12.48 -10.29
N ALA A 233 25.22 -13.16 -10.76
CA ALA A 233 25.39 -14.59 -10.53
C ALA A 233 25.37 -14.90 -9.02
N GLY A 234 24.45 -15.80 -8.61
CA GLY A 234 24.26 -16.16 -7.21
C GLY A 234 23.11 -15.42 -6.50
N VAL A 235 22.50 -14.40 -7.10
CA VAL A 235 21.29 -13.74 -6.58
C VAL A 235 20.06 -14.21 -7.34
N ARG A 236 19.07 -14.72 -6.61
CA ARG A 236 17.75 -15.09 -7.15
C ARG A 236 16.70 -14.11 -6.64
N VAL A 237 15.86 -13.59 -7.54
CA VAL A 237 14.78 -12.66 -7.22
C VAL A 237 13.45 -13.31 -7.57
N GLU A 238 12.54 -13.39 -6.61
CA GLU A 238 11.24 -14.05 -6.75
C GLU A 238 10.11 -13.13 -6.31
N PRO A 239 8.95 -13.14 -7.01
CA PRO A 239 7.75 -12.46 -6.53
C PRO A 239 6.95 -13.39 -5.63
N LEU A 240 6.37 -12.85 -4.57
CA LEU A 240 5.39 -13.52 -3.72
C LEU A 240 4.14 -12.65 -3.63
N PHE A 241 2.98 -13.21 -3.98
CA PHE A 241 1.69 -12.51 -3.85
C PHE A 241 0.98 -13.06 -2.62
N LEU A 242 0.95 -12.27 -1.53
CA LEU A 242 0.55 -12.73 -0.20
C LEU A 242 -0.89 -13.26 -0.15
N LEU A 243 -1.82 -12.64 -0.88
CA LEU A 243 -3.23 -13.03 -0.91
C LEU A 243 -3.64 -13.77 -2.19
N GLN A 244 -2.68 -14.28 -3.00
CA GLN A 244 -3.00 -14.98 -4.23
C GLN A 244 -3.96 -16.17 -4.06
N PRO A 245 -3.81 -17.04 -3.04
CA PRO A 245 -4.75 -18.14 -2.83
C PRO A 245 -6.21 -17.67 -2.65
N GLU A 246 -6.40 -16.55 -1.95
CA GLU A 246 -7.73 -15.99 -1.75
C GLU A 246 -8.28 -15.32 -3.01
N VAL A 247 -7.44 -14.60 -3.74
CA VAL A 247 -7.80 -14.02 -5.05
C VAL A 247 -8.23 -15.11 -6.03
N ASP A 248 -7.54 -16.25 -6.05
CA ASP A 248 -7.87 -17.40 -6.89
C ASP A 248 -9.20 -18.03 -6.47
N ARG A 249 -9.45 -18.16 -5.16
CA ARG A 249 -10.72 -18.66 -4.60
C ARG A 249 -11.91 -17.77 -4.98
N LEU A 250 -11.71 -16.45 -5.00
CA LEU A 250 -12.72 -15.47 -5.40
C LEU A 250 -12.94 -15.42 -6.92
N GLY A 251 -12.05 -16.00 -7.71
CA GLY A 251 -12.12 -16.00 -9.18
C GLY A 251 -12.04 -14.60 -9.79
N VAL A 252 -11.35 -13.66 -9.13
CA VAL A 252 -11.23 -12.28 -9.62
C VAL A 252 -10.03 -12.12 -10.56
N ALA A 253 -10.20 -11.24 -11.54
CA ALA A 253 -9.15 -10.96 -12.53
C ALA A 253 -8.05 -10.05 -11.95
N ARG A 254 -6.92 -10.00 -12.66
CA ARG A 254 -5.84 -9.03 -12.43
C ARG A 254 -5.32 -8.98 -10.99
N ARG A 255 -5.27 -10.12 -10.30
CA ARG A 255 -4.83 -10.19 -8.88
C ARG A 255 -5.60 -9.23 -7.96
N ASN A 256 -6.86 -8.97 -8.29
CA ASN A 256 -7.72 -8.04 -7.58
C ASN A 256 -7.27 -6.56 -7.60
N ILE A 257 -6.41 -6.17 -8.54
CA ILE A 257 -5.95 -4.79 -8.71
C ILE A 257 -7.06 -3.94 -9.35
N GLY A 258 -7.33 -2.77 -8.78
CA GLY A 258 -8.35 -1.85 -9.23
C GLY A 258 -8.03 -1.18 -10.58
N PRO A 259 -9.05 -0.65 -11.30
CA PRO A 259 -8.85 -0.05 -12.62
C PRO A 259 -7.93 1.18 -12.61
N GLY A 260 -7.86 1.93 -11.50
CA GLY A 260 -6.95 3.07 -11.34
C GLY A 260 -5.50 2.64 -11.31
N ASP A 261 -5.18 1.61 -10.50
CA ASP A 261 -3.83 1.06 -10.40
C ASP A 261 -3.43 0.38 -11.71
N VAL A 262 -4.36 -0.32 -12.39
CA VAL A 262 -4.11 -0.87 -13.73
C VAL A 262 -3.76 0.22 -14.73
N LEU A 263 -4.42 1.40 -14.68
CA LEU A 263 -4.09 2.54 -15.52
C LEU A 263 -2.70 3.09 -15.22
N THR A 264 -2.38 3.28 -13.94
CA THR A 264 -1.06 3.75 -13.49
C THR A 264 0.04 2.77 -13.88
N LEU A 265 -0.15 1.47 -13.63
CA LEU A 265 0.80 0.43 -14.02
C LEU A 265 1.04 0.37 -15.54
N HIS A 266 0.01 0.62 -16.35
CA HIS A 266 0.22 0.78 -17.79
C HIS A 266 1.20 1.89 -18.10
N TYR A 267 1.11 3.04 -17.43
CA TYR A 267 2.05 4.14 -17.63
C TYR A 267 3.41 3.92 -16.96
N VAL A 268 3.51 3.04 -15.97
CA VAL A 268 4.80 2.60 -15.42
C VAL A 268 5.60 1.80 -16.45
N PHE A 269 4.92 0.90 -17.20
CA PHE A 269 5.59 -0.03 -18.11
C PHE A 269 5.57 0.40 -19.58
N HIS A 270 4.67 1.31 -19.96
CA HIS A 270 4.46 1.72 -21.34
C HIS A 270 4.22 3.22 -21.46
N ASP A 271 4.89 3.87 -22.37
CA ASP A 271 4.72 5.32 -22.62
C ASP A 271 3.35 5.66 -23.23
N ARG A 272 2.71 4.71 -23.89
CA ARG A 272 1.45 4.92 -24.61
C ARG A 272 0.41 3.84 -24.30
N LEU A 273 -0.80 4.29 -24.08
CA LEU A 273 -2.01 3.47 -24.00
C LEU A 273 -3.05 4.03 -24.98
N PRO A 274 -3.75 3.19 -25.78
CA PRO A 274 -4.82 3.67 -26.64
C PRO A 274 -5.83 4.53 -25.86
N ALA A 275 -6.18 5.69 -26.43
CA ALA A 275 -6.99 6.69 -25.73
C ALA A 275 -8.33 6.13 -25.21
N ALA A 276 -9.00 5.28 -26.01
CA ALA A 276 -10.25 4.64 -25.62
C ALA A 276 -10.06 3.72 -24.38
N ARG A 277 -8.99 2.94 -24.33
CA ARG A 277 -8.68 2.05 -23.19
C ARG A 277 -8.31 2.86 -21.94
N ALA A 278 -7.48 3.90 -22.10
CA ALA A 278 -7.13 4.78 -21.00
C ALA A 278 -8.34 5.51 -20.44
N GLY A 279 -9.23 6.01 -21.31
CA GLY A 279 -10.49 6.64 -20.91
C GLY A 279 -11.41 5.70 -20.16
N LEU A 280 -11.55 4.45 -20.63
CA LEU A 280 -12.39 3.45 -19.97
C LEU A 280 -11.85 3.07 -18.58
N LEU A 281 -10.53 2.85 -18.44
CA LEU A 281 -9.91 2.58 -17.14
C LEU A 281 -10.09 3.74 -16.18
N ALA A 282 -9.88 4.98 -16.65
CA ALA A 282 -10.11 6.18 -15.85
C ALA A 282 -11.59 6.30 -15.41
N ALA A 283 -12.54 6.05 -16.31
CA ALA A 283 -13.95 6.08 -15.98
C ALA A 283 -14.35 5.02 -14.95
N ARG A 284 -13.83 3.79 -15.10
CA ARG A 284 -14.05 2.69 -14.15
C ARG A 284 -13.43 2.99 -12.78
N SER A 285 -12.26 3.66 -12.73
CA SER A 285 -11.64 4.04 -11.46
C SER A 285 -12.47 5.07 -10.69
N LEU A 286 -13.13 6.00 -11.39
CA LEU A 286 -14.05 6.95 -10.78
C LEU A 286 -15.24 6.29 -10.09
N ILE A 287 -15.70 5.17 -10.63
CA ILE A 287 -16.76 4.38 -10.00
C ILE A 287 -16.18 3.56 -8.84
N ALA A 288 -15.08 2.85 -9.08
CA ALA A 288 -14.47 1.97 -8.08
C ALA A 288 -14.16 2.70 -6.78
N VAL A 289 -13.55 3.89 -6.84
CA VAL A 289 -13.18 4.68 -5.65
C VAL A 289 -14.37 5.11 -4.79
N GLN A 290 -15.58 5.14 -5.34
CA GLN A 290 -16.82 5.43 -4.61
C GLN A 290 -17.46 4.19 -4.01
N LEU A 291 -17.12 2.99 -4.51
CA LEU A 291 -17.72 1.73 -4.11
C LEU A 291 -16.85 0.93 -3.12
N VAL A 292 -15.52 1.05 -3.15
CA VAL A 292 -14.62 0.35 -2.22
C VAL A 292 -14.80 0.84 -0.79
N ALA A 293 -14.60 -0.05 0.17
CA ALA A 293 -14.56 0.30 1.59
C ALA A 293 -13.39 1.25 1.87
N ARG A 294 -13.68 2.32 2.61
CA ARG A 294 -12.67 3.31 3.04
C ARG A 294 -12.21 3.08 4.47
N GLU A 295 -13.04 2.41 5.26
CA GLU A 295 -12.70 2.03 6.63
C GLU A 295 -11.89 0.73 6.62
N GLU A 296 -11.05 0.54 7.63
CA GLU A 296 -10.38 -0.73 7.85
C GLU A 296 -11.39 -1.81 8.29
N LEU A 297 -11.69 -2.72 7.38
CA LEU A 297 -12.51 -3.88 7.67
C LEU A 297 -11.72 -4.88 8.53
N ALA A 298 -12.36 -5.40 9.57
CA ALA A 298 -11.75 -6.42 10.42
C ALA A 298 -12.08 -7.82 9.87
N PRO A 299 -11.09 -8.73 9.81
CA PRO A 299 -11.37 -10.15 9.59
C PRO A 299 -12.29 -10.73 10.67
N GLU A 300 -13.26 -11.54 10.24
CA GLU A 300 -14.16 -12.31 11.09
C GLU A 300 -14.08 -13.79 10.71
N ALA A 301 -14.60 -14.67 11.58
CA ALA A 301 -14.48 -16.12 11.37
C ALA A 301 -15.15 -16.60 10.07
N ASP A 302 -16.27 -15.98 9.68
CA ASP A 302 -17.02 -16.25 8.45
C ASP A 302 -16.60 -15.35 7.27
N ALA A 303 -15.85 -14.28 7.54
CA ALA A 303 -15.32 -13.33 6.55
C ALA A 303 -13.83 -13.02 6.82
N PRO A 304 -12.91 -13.99 6.65
CA PRO A 304 -11.50 -13.81 7.01
C PRO A 304 -10.73 -12.85 6.10
N PHE A 305 -11.25 -12.53 4.90
CA PHE A 305 -10.62 -11.64 3.92
C PHE A 305 -11.62 -10.58 3.44
N PRO A 306 -12.08 -9.66 4.32
CA PRO A 306 -13.16 -8.75 3.99
C PRO A 306 -12.78 -7.70 2.94
N HIS A 307 -11.56 -7.14 2.97
CA HIS A 307 -11.11 -6.20 1.94
C HIS A 307 -10.91 -6.89 0.59
N CYS A 308 -10.30 -8.07 0.58
CA CYS A 308 -10.10 -8.82 -0.66
C CYS A 308 -11.45 -9.18 -1.33
N ALA A 309 -12.45 -9.53 -0.53
CA ALA A 309 -13.81 -9.80 -1.02
C ALA A 309 -14.50 -8.54 -1.54
N ASP A 310 -14.36 -7.42 -0.83
CA ASP A 310 -14.92 -6.12 -1.21
C ASP A 310 -14.32 -5.61 -2.53
N ASP A 311 -13.00 -5.57 -2.62
CA ASP A 311 -12.29 -5.20 -3.86
C ASP A 311 -12.69 -6.11 -5.03
N GLY A 312 -12.82 -7.42 -4.79
CA GLY A 312 -13.27 -8.38 -5.79
C GLY A 312 -14.69 -8.13 -6.25
N LEU A 313 -15.60 -7.77 -5.34
CA LEU A 313 -16.97 -7.38 -5.70
C LEU A 313 -16.96 -6.13 -6.58
N VAL A 314 -16.27 -5.08 -6.15
CA VAL A 314 -16.20 -3.79 -6.86
C VAL A 314 -15.55 -3.98 -8.24
N ASN A 315 -14.44 -4.71 -8.33
CA ASN A 315 -13.76 -4.98 -9.60
C ASN A 315 -14.69 -5.72 -10.59
N ARG A 316 -15.43 -6.73 -10.12
CA ARG A 316 -16.41 -7.41 -10.98
C ARG A 316 -17.55 -6.52 -11.47
N LEU A 317 -17.99 -5.57 -10.63
CA LEU A 317 -19.02 -4.60 -11.01
C LEU A 317 -18.50 -3.63 -12.08
N VAL A 318 -17.36 -3.00 -11.86
CA VAL A 318 -16.83 -1.97 -12.76
C VAL A 318 -16.30 -2.54 -14.08
N ASP A 319 -15.81 -3.78 -14.10
CA ASP A 319 -15.26 -4.41 -15.30
C ASP A 319 -16.34 -4.68 -16.39
N ARG A 320 -17.60 -4.72 -16.01
CA ARG A 320 -18.72 -4.89 -16.92
C ARG A 320 -19.18 -3.58 -17.57
N LEU A 321 -18.78 -2.43 -17.01
CA LEU A 321 -19.23 -1.13 -17.46
C LEU A 321 -18.47 -0.68 -18.71
N ASP A 322 -19.17 -0.20 -19.71
CA ASP A 322 -18.61 0.62 -20.79
C ASP A 322 -18.50 2.10 -20.37
N LEU A 323 -17.93 2.93 -21.23
CA LEU A 323 -17.68 4.34 -20.92
C LEU A 323 -18.97 5.12 -20.65
N GLU A 324 -20.02 4.87 -21.44
CA GLU A 324 -21.31 5.57 -21.28
C GLU A 324 -22.06 5.10 -20.04
N GLN A 325 -21.97 3.81 -19.70
CA GLN A 325 -22.50 3.27 -18.45
C GLN A 325 -21.75 3.87 -17.24
N CYS A 326 -20.42 4.02 -17.32
CA CYS A 326 -19.66 4.72 -16.27
C CYS A 326 -20.13 6.15 -16.11
N ARG A 327 -20.33 6.90 -17.21
CA ARG A 327 -20.83 8.29 -17.16
C ARG A 327 -22.17 8.39 -16.46
N ARG A 328 -23.16 7.55 -16.86
CA ARG A 328 -24.49 7.51 -16.25
C ARG A 328 -24.45 7.12 -14.78
N LEU A 329 -23.69 6.08 -14.46
CA LEU A 329 -23.58 5.61 -13.08
C LEU A 329 -22.89 6.65 -12.18
N HIS A 330 -21.81 7.27 -12.66
CA HIS A 330 -21.11 8.35 -11.92
C HIS A 330 -22.06 9.48 -11.53
N ALA A 331 -22.91 9.94 -12.47
CA ALA A 331 -23.88 10.99 -12.19
C ALA A 331 -24.91 10.58 -11.10
N ARG A 332 -25.25 9.27 -11.01
CA ARG A 332 -26.23 8.75 -10.04
C ARG A 332 -25.63 8.52 -8.64
N ILE A 333 -24.35 8.09 -8.56
CA ILE A 333 -23.72 7.74 -7.28
C ILE A 333 -22.93 8.88 -6.66
N ARG A 334 -22.62 9.92 -7.41
CA ARG A 334 -21.90 11.11 -6.92
C ARG A 334 -22.63 11.73 -5.71
N GLY A 335 -21.89 11.86 -4.60
CA GLY A 335 -22.43 12.40 -3.34
C GLY A 335 -23.34 11.45 -2.56
N GLN A 336 -23.53 10.23 -3.03
CA GLN A 336 -24.24 9.20 -2.27
C GLN A 336 -23.29 8.52 -1.26
N ASP A 337 -23.88 8.00 -0.17
CA ASP A 337 -23.15 7.08 0.70
C ASP A 337 -22.83 5.77 -0.04
N ARG A 338 -21.87 5.01 0.51
CA ARG A 338 -21.39 3.78 -0.13
C ARG A 338 -22.48 2.73 -0.33
N ALA A 339 -23.36 2.52 0.64
CA ALA A 339 -24.39 1.49 0.56
C ALA A 339 -25.38 1.80 -0.57
N THR A 340 -25.81 3.05 -0.67
CA THR A 340 -26.65 3.56 -1.76
C THR A 340 -25.93 3.44 -3.11
N ALA A 341 -24.64 3.81 -3.17
CA ALA A 341 -23.85 3.71 -4.40
C ALA A 341 -23.72 2.26 -4.89
N LEU A 342 -23.44 1.30 -3.98
CA LEU A 342 -23.39 -0.14 -4.29
C LEU A 342 -24.74 -0.65 -4.79
N HIS A 343 -25.84 -0.26 -4.12
CA HIS A 343 -27.19 -0.64 -4.55
C HIS A 343 -27.51 -0.14 -5.98
N LEU A 344 -27.17 1.13 -6.25
CA LEU A 344 -27.36 1.72 -7.58
C LEU A 344 -26.47 1.06 -8.65
N ALA A 345 -25.24 0.67 -8.30
CA ALA A 345 -24.32 0.01 -9.21
C ALA A 345 -24.72 -1.45 -9.53
N ALA A 346 -25.38 -2.13 -8.59
CA ALA A 346 -25.86 -3.49 -8.77
C ALA A 346 -27.14 -3.58 -9.63
N GLN A 347 -27.87 -2.47 -9.81
CA GLN A 347 -29.06 -2.46 -10.67
C GLN A 347 -28.66 -2.66 -12.13
N PRO A 348 -29.38 -3.52 -12.90
CA PRO A 348 -29.16 -3.59 -14.33
C PRO A 348 -29.32 -2.19 -14.93
N ALA A 349 -28.38 -1.81 -15.81
CA ALA A 349 -28.51 -0.55 -16.54
C ALA A 349 -29.88 -0.57 -17.24
N ALA A 350 -30.81 0.31 -16.80
CA ALA A 350 -32.10 0.42 -17.44
C ALA A 350 -31.84 0.63 -18.93
N GLY A 351 -32.25 -0.36 -19.74
CA GLY A 351 -32.06 -0.35 -21.18
C GLY A 351 -32.64 0.94 -21.72
N GLY A 352 -31.82 1.78 -22.34
CA GLY A 352 -32.30 2.83 -23.19
C GLY A 352 -33.02 2.15 -24.37
N GLY A 353 -34.36 2.27 -24.37
CA GLY A 353 -35.14 1.95 -25.54
C GLY A 353 -34.84 2.88 -26.70
#